data_6821844c7ef3126ddcd283623299c6ab
#
_entry.id   6821844c7ef3126ddcd283623299c6ab
#
_cell.length_a   1.000
_cell.length_b   1.000
_cell.length_c   1.000
_cell.angle_alpha   90.00
_cell.angle_beta   90.00
_cell.angle_gamma   90.00
#
_symmetry.space_group_name_H-M   'P 1'
#
loop_
_entity.id
_entity.type
_entity.pdbx_description
1 polymer ?
#
loop_
_entity_poly.entity_id
_entity_poly.type
_entity_poly.pdbx_seq_one_letter_code
_entity_poly.pdbx_strand_id
1 'polypeptide(L)'
;MSDGRRPGEDGGDAEARCALARAAQGEWSARPLAARVRVIEGAARLLAGEAPRLAALLSEASGQAPAALWSAEILPTLDALRWLARVGARHLAPQPLRRSRLQWYVRATRHTLTWDPFGVVGVITPGNAPLFLSVPQVAAALLAGNGVLWKPAPAGDALAVLAASAFRQAGLPEDLLQVVQGGAEAARSVVEVGVDKLFFTGGSAAGLSLYRLQAERGRPAVLELSGRHVAVVLADADLTMAARGITWGKLANRGRNCISVQLVLVARPAYADFLARAGNAMAVAAAAPDLGPPNPSGLARLRRLTEEAVERGARLIYGNGTGPTLLADVAPGMWVVDEEIQGPILTAAPVDSEAEAIAWINRGAYRLSASLWSADPVRARRMAARLDVGQVWINDALHPVAQPAVPLVGRGKSGFGASRGLAGLLEMVQPKVTSETPARAARRHYDPIPPAGADLFRETVAVAFASGARARLAGLGRLLRTLIGLVGAR
;
A
#
# COMPACT_ATOMS: atom_id res chain seq x y z
N MET A 1 35.72 -7.09 -10.33
CA MET A 1 35.47 -8.10 -11.35
C MET A 1 34.23 -7.67 -12.12
N SER A 2 34.37 -7.24 -13.36
CA SER A 2 33.30 -6.84 -14.25
C SER A 2 32.45 -8.08 -14.61
N ASP A 3 31.17 -8.04 -14.29
CA ASP A 3 30.22 -9.07 -14.72
C ASP A 3 30.19 -9.09 -16.27
N GLY A 4 30.65 -10.19 -16.87
CA GLY A 4 30.85 -10.34 -18.31
C GLY A 4 29.55 -10.60 -19.11
N ARG A 5 28.39 -10.16 -18.65
CA ARG A 5 27.12 -10.28 -19.38
C ARG A 5 27.00 -9.18 -20.42
N ARG A 6 26.63 -9.55 -21.63
CA ARG A 6 26.44 -8.62 -22.75
C ARG A 6 25.15 -7.82 -22.57
N PRO A 7 25.12 -6.52 -22.94
CA PRO A 7 23.86 -5.75 -23.00
C PRO A 7 22.89 -6.42 -23.98
N GLY A 8 21.72 -6.85 -23.49
CA GLY A 8 20.70 -7.49 -24.33
C GLY A 8 20.21 -8.88 -23.85
N GLU A 9 20.94 -9.56 -22.96
CA GLU A 9 20.53 -10.88 -22.45
C GLU A 9 19.35 -10.83 -21.47
N ASP A 10 19.18 -9.72 -20.75
CA ASP A 10 18.12 -9.57 -19.75
C ASP A 10 16.71 -9.41 -20.37
N GLY A 11 16.59 -8.83 -21.55
CA GLY A 11 15.31 -8.64 -22.23
C GLY A 11 14.69 -9.95 -22.73
N GLY A 12 15.49 -10.83 -23.36
CA GLY A 12 15.04 -12.13 -23.84
C GLY A 12 14.65 -13.09 -22.71
N ASP A 13 15.33 -13.02 -21.57
CA ASP A 13 14.98 -13.82 -20.39
C ASP A 13 13.61 -13.39 -19.79
N ALA A 14 13.32 -12.09 -19.68
CA ALA A 14 12.03 -11.61 -19.18
C ALA A 14 10.86 -11.98 -20.10
N GLU A 15 11.04 -11.96 -21.43
CA GLU A 15 10.02 -12.36 -22.41
C GLU A 15 9.67 -13.85 -22.29
N ALA A 16 10.67 -14.71 -22.27
CA ALA A 16 10.49 -16.15 -22.10
C ALA A 16 9.79 -16.47 -20.77
N ARG A 17 10.20 -15.84 -19.67
CA ARG A 17 9.58 -15.99 -18.35
C ARG A 17 8.12 -15.49 -18.33
N CYS A 18 7.82 -14.38 -19.00
CA CYS A 18 6.46 -13.88 -19.14
C CYS A 18 5.57 -14.87 -19.89
N ALA A 19 6.08 -15.45 -20.98
CA ALA A 19 5.35 -16.45 -21.75
C ALA A 19 5.06 -17.71 -20.91
N LEU A 20 6.02 -18.20 -20.12
CA LEU A 20 5.83 -19.32 -19.20
C LEU A 20 4.75 -19.01 -18.16
N ALA A 21 4.87 -17.85 -17.47
CA ALA A 21 3.88 -17.44 -16.47
C ALA A 21 2.47 -17.30 -17.06
N ARG A 22 2.37 -16.79 -18.29
CA ARG A 22 1.09 -16.63 -19.01
C ARG A 22 0.48 -17.97 -19.42
N ALA A 23 1.28 -18.91 -19.87
CA ALA A 23 0.82 -20.27 -20.22
C ALA A 23 0.25 -21.00 -18.98
N ALA A 24 0.92 -20.89 -17.83
CA ALA A 24 0.49 -21.54 -16.58
C ALA A 24 -0.71 -20.84 -15.91
N GLN A 25 -0.95 -19.55 -16.20
CA GLN A 25 -1.93 -18.72 -15.50
C GLN A 25 -3.37 -19.20 -15.73
N GLY A 26 -3.74 -19.62 -16.92
CA GLY A 26 -5.09 -20.07 -17.25
C GLY A 26 -5.54 -21.25 -16.38
N GLU A 27 -4.71 -22.29 -16.27
CA GLU A 27 -4.99 -23.44 -15.40
C GLU A 27 -5.06 -23.03 -13.92
N TRP A 28 -4.15 -22.17 -13.47
CA TRP A 28 -4.11 -21.70 -12.09
C TRP A 28 -5.36 -20.90 -11.71
N SER A 29 -5.79 -19.99 -12.57
CA SER A 29 -6.99 -19.17 -12.32
C SER A 29 -8.27 -20.00 -12.28
N ALA A 30 -8.33 -21.11 -13.01
CA ALA A 30 -9.45 -22.06 -12.99
C ALA A 30 -9.51 -22.91 -11.72
N ARG A 31 -8.40 -23.02 -10.96
CA ARG A 31 -8.40 -23.77 -9.70
C ARG A 31 -9.33 -23.11 -8.67
N PRO A 32 -10.11 -23.90 -7.91
CA PRO A 32 -10.95 -23.37 -6.83
C PRO A 32 -10.15 -22.49 -5.88
N LEU A 33 -10.75 -21.41 -5.38
CA LEU A 33 -10.11 -20.49 -4.43
C LEU A 33 -9.50 -21.23 -3.22
N ALA A 34 -10.20 -22.24 -2.69
CA ALA A 34 -9.69 -23.07 -1.59
C ALA A 34 -8.38 -23.81 -1.93
N ALA A 35 -8.17 -24.20 -3.19
CA ALA A 35 -6.92 -24.82 -3.62
C ALA A 35 -5.77 -23.80 -3.64
N ARG A 36 -6.02 -22.58 -4.12
CA ARG A 36 -5.06 -21.48 -4.09
C ARG A 36 -4.70 -21.08 -2.65
N VAL A 37 -5.69 -21.04 -1.75
CA VAL A 37 -5.47 -20.80 -0.31
C VAL A 37 -4.52 -21.84 0.30
N ARG A 38 -4.71 -23.14 0.01
CA ARG A 38 -3.82 -24.19 0.52
C ARG A 38 -2.37 -24.01 0.10
N VAL A 39 -2.11 -23.50 -1.10
CA VAL A 39 -0.74 -23.20 -1.57
C VAL A 39 -0.15 -22.05 -0.77
N ILE A 40 -0.91 -20.97 -0.52
CA ILE A 40 -0.41 -19.85 0.29
C ILE A 40 -0.12 -20.29 1.73
N GLU A 41 -1.00 -21.10 2.34
CA GLU A 41 -0.77 -21.65 3.69
C GLU A 41 0.43 -22.61 3.72
N GLY A 42 0.59 -23.43 2.68
CA GLY A 42 1.74 -24.33 2.52
C GLY A 42 3.05 -23.55 2.44
N ALA A 43 3.11 -22.53 1.57
CA ALA A 43 4.27 -21.66 1.43
C ALA A 43 4.60 -20.94 2.75
N ALA A 44 3.61 -20.45 3.49
CA ALA A 44 3.83 -19.83 4.80
C ALA A 44 4.47 -20.79 5.81
N ARG A 45 4.04 -22.08 5.83
CA ARG A 45 4.65 -23.10 6.71
C ARG A 45 6.08 -23.43 6.30
N LEU A 46 6.35 -23.57 5.00
CA LEU A 46 7.70 -23.84 4.49
C LEU A 46 8.64 -22.67 4.79
N LEU A 47 8.21 -21.42 4.54
CA LEU A 47 8.98 -20.23 4.88
C LEU A 47 9.23 -20.10 6.39
N ALA A 48 8.27 -20.49 7.23
CA ALA A 48 8.47 -20.54 8.68
C ALA A 48 9.54 -21.56 9.08
N GLY A 49 9.62 -22.71 8.40
CA GLY A 49 10.70 -23.69 8.58
C GLY A 49 12.07 -23.15 8.15
N GLU A 50 12.11 -22.30 7.12
CA GLU A 50 13.32 -21.65 6.62
C GLU A 50 13.67 -20.32 7.34
N ALA A 51 12.93 -19.94 8.37
CA ALA A 51 13.07 -18.64 9.03
C ALA A 51 14.51 -18.32 9.53
N PRO A 52 15.28 -19.27 10.10
CA PRO A 52 16.68 -19.01 10.44
C PRO A 52 17.54 -18.66 9.22
N ARG A 53 17.34 -19.35 8.09
CA ARG A 53 18.03 -19.08 6.84
C ARG A 53 17.61 -17.73 6.23
N LEU A 54 16.32 -17.41 6.29
CA LEU A 54 15.81 -16.08 5.92
C LEU A 54 16.47 -14.99 6.74
N ALA A 55 16.61 -15.17 8.07
CA ALA A 55 17.27 -14.20 8.93
C ALA A 55 18.75 -13.99 8.55
N ALA A 56 19.47 -15.06 8.20
CA ALA A 56 20.86 -14.98 7.75
C ALA A 56 20.99 -14.20 6.43
N LEU A 57 20.17 -14.55 5.42
CA LEU A 57 20.15 -13.85 4.12
C LEU A 57 19.76 -12.37 4.26
N LEU A 58 18.76 -12.07 5.09
CA LEU A 58 18.38 -10.70 5.40
C LEU A 58 19.48 -9.91 6.10
N SER A 59 20.19 -10.54 7.03
CA SER A 59 21.32 -9.93 7.72
C SER A 59 22.46 -9.61 6.77
N GLU A 60 22.80 -10.54 5.87
CA GLU A 60 23.80 -10.32 4.81
C GLU A 60 23.40 -9.16 3.89
N ALA A 61 22.16 -9.15 3.40
CA ALA A 61 21.65 -8.13 2.50
C ALA A 61 21.54 -6.73 3.13
N SER A 62 21.17 -6.64 4.41
CA SER A 62 20.87 -5.38 5.09
C SER A 62 21.96 -4.91 6.07
N GLY A 63 22.82 -5.82 6.53
CA GLY A 63 23.79 -5.61 7.61
C GLY A 63 23.12 -5.37 8.97
N GLN A 64 21.84 -5.72 9.16
CA GLN A 64 21.13 -5.64 10.44
C GLN A 64 21.38 -6.91 11.25
N ALA A 65 21.30 -6.78 12.60
CA ALA A 65 21.35 -7.95 13.46
C ALA A 65 20.15 -8.89 13.21
N PRO A 66 20.35 -10.21 13.19
CA PRO A 66 19.27 -11.16 12.96
C PRO A 66 18.07 -10.98 13.90
N ALA A 67 18.29 -10.60 15.15
CA ALA A 67 17.22 -10.38 16.15
C ALA A 67 16.20 -9.32 15.70
N ALA A 68 16.65 -8.21 15.09
CA ALA A 68 15.78 -7.15 14.58
C ALA A 68 14.94 -7.64 13.39
N LEU A 69 15.50 -8.51 12.56
CA LEU A 69 14.86 -9.00 11.34
C LEU A 69 13.69 -9.95 11.61
N TRP A 70 13.68 -10.64 12.73
CA TRP A 70 12.54 -11.47 13.14
C TRP A 70 11.26 -10.65 13.31
N SER A 71 11.36 -9.49 13.96
CA SER A 71 10.20 -8.62 14.21
C SER A 71 9.89 -7.68 13.04
N ALA A 72 10.90 -7.26 12.29
CA ALA A 72 10.73 -6.29 11.21
C ALA A 72 10.31 -6.91 9.88
N GLU A 73 10.73 -8.15 9.58
CA GLU A 73 10.52 -8.77 8.28
C GLU A 73 9.87 -10.15 8.34
N ILE A 74 10.41 -11.08 9.15
CA ILE A 74 10.00 -12.49 9.10
C ILE A 74 8.58 -12.66 9.65
N LEU A 75 8.36 -12.27 10.89
CA LEU A 75 7.05 -12.42 11.53
C LEU A 75 5.93 -11.69 10.79
N PRO A 76 6.08 -10.40 10.42
CA PRO A 76 5.02 -9.70 9.70
C PRO A 76 4.78 -10.27 8.29
N THR A 77 5.79 -10.83 7.62
CA THR A 77 5.60 -11.53 6.34
C THR A 77 4.74 -12.79 6.52
N LEU A 78 5.09 -13.65 7.47
CA LEU A 78 4.34 -14.89 7.72
C LEU A 78 2.91 -14.62 8.18
N ASP A 79 2.72 -13.58 9.02
CA ASP A 79 1.38 -13.16 9.44
C ASP A 79 0.55 -12.59 8.28
N ALA A 80 1.19 -11.85 7.36
CA ALA A 80 0.52 -11.37 6.15
C ALA A 80 0.05 -12.53 5.24
N LEU A 81 0.84 -13.57 5.05
CA LEU A 81 0.44 -14.75 4.29
C LEU A 81 -0.74 -15.46 4.97
N ARG A 82 -0.66 -15.62 6.29
CA ARG A 82 -1.75 -16.21 7.09
C ARG A 82 -3.04 -15.39 6.98
N TRP A 83 -2.94 -14.07 7.05
CA TRP A 83 -4.07 -13.18 6.90
C TRP A 83 -4.69 -13.28 5.50
N LEU A 84 -3.88 -13.27 4.44
CA LEU A 84 -4.33 -13.44 3.06
C LEU A 84 -5.13 -14.75 2.91
N ALA A 85 -4.61 -15.86 3.42
CA ALA A 85 -5.26 -17.17 3.32
C ALA A 85 -6.57 -17.26 4.10
N ARG A 86 -6.62 -16.72 5.33
CA ARG A 86 -7.75 -16.92 6.25
C ARG A 86 -8.81 -15.84 6.18
N VAL A 87 -8.41 -14.61 5.95
CA VAL A 87 -9.29 -13.44 5.96
C VAL A 87 -9.47 -12.88 4.55
N GLY A 88 -8.36 -12.56 3.87
CA GLY A 88 -8.37 -11.94 2.55
C GLY A 88 -9.12 -12.76 1.51
N ALA A 89 -8.88 -14.06 1.47
CA ALA A 89 -9.51 -14.98 0.50
C ALA A 89 -11.04 -14.92 0.50
N ARG A 90 -11.67 -14.67 1.64
CA ARG A 90 -13.14 -14.60 1.73
C ARG A 90 -13.72 -13.46 0.89
N HIS A 91 -12.97 -12.39 0.69
CA HIS A 91 -13.40 -11.24 -0.10
C HIS A 91 -13.32 -11.47 -1.62
N LEU A 92 -12.61 -12.53 -2.05
CA LEU A 92 -12.55 -12.94 -3.45
C LEU A 92 -13.69 -13.89 -3.84
N ALA A 93 -14.49 -14.34 -2.88
CA ALA A 93 -15.67 -15.20 -3.15
C ALA A 93 -16.74 -14.41 -3.93
N PRO A 94 -17.54 -15.07 -4.79
CA PRO A 94 -18.66 -14.46 -5.47
C PRO A 94 -19.65 -13.82 -4.48
N GLN A 95 -20.11 -12.61 -4.78
CA GLN A 95 -20.98 -11.83 -3.92
C GLN A 95 -22.28 -11.47 -4.65
N PRO A 96 -23.46 -11.83 -4.08
CA PRO A 96 -24.72 -11.37 -4.64
C PRO A 96 -24.88 -9.87 -4.40
N LEU A 97 -25.19 -9.12 -5.47
CA LEU A 97 -25.48 -7.69 -5.36
C LEU A 97 -26.94 -7.46 -4.97
N ARG A 98 -27.12 -6.51 -4.03
CA ARG A 98 -28.47 -6.12 -3.60
C ARG A 98 -29.21 -5.41 -4.72
N ARG A 99 -30.46 -5.82 -4.96
CA ARG A 99 -31.35 -5.21 -5.97
C ARG A 99 -32.01 -3.96 -5.41
N SER A 100 -32.16 -2.94 -6.25
CA SER A 100 -33.00 -1.78 -5.96
C SER A 100 -34.47 -2.19 -5.91
N ARG A 101 -35.21 -1.69 -4.94
CA ARG A 101 -36.67 -1.87 -4.88
C ARG A 101 -37.41 -0.97 -5.87
N LEU A 102 -36.82 0.14 -6.29
CA LEU A 102 -37.43 1.10 -7.23
C LEU A 102 -37.44 0.58 -8.67
N GLN A 103 -36.47 -0.26 -9.03
CA GLN A 103 -36.36 -0.84 -10.38
C GLN A 103 -37.12 -2.17 -10.46
N TRP A 104 -38.41 -2.13 -10.11
CA TRP A 104 -39.28 -3.31 -10.06
C TRP A 104 -39.41 -4.05 -11.42
N TYR A 105 -39.24 -3.36 -12.54
CA TYR A 105 -39.32 -3.90 -13.90
C TYR A 105 -38.14 -4.82 -14.28
N VAL A 106 -37.01 -4.73 -13.59
CA VAL A 106 -35.85 -5.62 -13.74
C VAL A 106 -35.58 -6.51 -12.49
N ARG A 107 -36.52 -6.54 -11.55
CA ARG A 107 -36.35 -7.29 -10.29
C ARG A 107 -36.13 -8.80 -10.45
N ALA A 108 -36.50 -9.39 -11.60
CA ALA A 108 -36.25 -10.81 -11.89
C ALA A 108 -34.76 -11.11 -12.12
N THR A 109 -33.98 -10.09 -12.51
CA THR A 109 -32.55 -10.23 -12.76
C THR A 109 -31.79 -10.38 -11.45
N ARG A 110 -30.90 -11.36 -11.37
CA ARG A 110 -29.94 -11.54 -10.30
C ARG A 110 -28.59 -11.03 -10.75
N HIS A 111 -27.86 -10.39 -9.86
CA HIS A 111 -26.53 -9.88 -10.15
C HIS A 111 -25.53 -10.51 -9.18
N THR A 112 -24.43 -11.01 -9.71
CA THR A 112 -23.33 -11.58 -8.94
C THR A 112 -22.05 -10.86 -9.32
N LEU A 113 -21.36 -10.31 -8.33
CA LEU A 113 -20.01 -9.78 -8.46
C LEU A 113 -19.01 -10.93 -8.27
N THR A 114 -18.12 -11.11 -9.23
CA THR A 114 -16.97 -12.00 -9.17
C THR A 114 -15.69 -11.20 -9.39
N TRP A 115 -14.56 -11.81 -9.06
CA TRP A 115 -13.25 -11.20 -9.17
C TRP A 115 -12.39 -12.01 -10.14
N ASP A 116 -12.07 -11.44 -11.29
CA ASP A 116 -11.20 -12.06 -12.27
C ASP A 116 -9.74 -11.60 -12.08
N PRO A 117 -8.73 -12.45 -12.28
CA PRO A 117 -7.33 -12.02 -12.30
C PRO A 117 -7.06 -11.09 -13.49
N PHE A 118 -5.99 -10.29 -13.40
CA PHE A 118 -5.51 -9.50 -14.54
C PHE A 118 -4.88 -10.36 -15.63
N GLY A 119 -4.17 -11.41 -15.26
CA GLY A 119 -3.35 -12.24 -16.12
C GLY A 119 -1.97 -12.43 -15.52
N VAL A 120 -0.95 -11.78 -16.07
CA VAL A 120 0.42 -11.75 -15.52
C VAL A 120 0.68 -10.39 -14.86
N VAL A 121 1.02 -10.41 -13.58
CA VAL A 121 1.37 -9.21 -12.80
C VAL A 121 2.88 -9.08 -12.67
N GLY A 122 3.43 -7.94 -13.06
CA GLY A 122 4.82 -7.58 -12.77
C GLY A 122 4.92 -7.03 -11.34
N VAL A 123 5.67 -7.68 -10.47
CA VAL A 123 5.88 -7.26 -9.08
C VAL A 123 7.35 -6.85 -8.91
N ILE A 124 7.61 -5.55 -8.86
CA ILE A 124 8.95 -4.99 -8.72
C ILE A 124 9.09 -4.43 -7.30
N THR A 125 10.07 -4.95 -6.54
CA THR A 125 10.16 -4.72 -5.09
C THR A 125 11.51 -4.19 -4.64
N PRO A 126 11.55 -3.41 -3.52
CA PRO A 126 12.73 -2.70 -3.08
C PRO A 126 13.66 -3.58 -2.21
N GLY A 127 14.86 -3.07 -1.94
CA GLY A 127 15.86 -3.75 -1.11
C GLY A 127 15.91 -3.30 0.35
N ASN A 128 15.10 -2.33 0.78
CA ASN A 128 15.13 -1.84 2.15
C ASN A 128 14.39 -2.75 3.15
N ALA A 129 13.37 -3.48 2.69
CA ALA A 129 12.68 -4.53 3.43
C ALA A 129 12.28 -5.64 2.43
N PRO A 130 13.28 -6.43 1.96
CA PRO A 130 13.13 -7.26 0.77
C PRO A 130 12.19 -8.45 0.94
N LEU A 131 11.94 -8.91 2.15
CA LEU A 131 10.99 -9.99 2.43
C LEU A 131 9.57 -9.46 2.65
N PHE A 132 9.43 -8.49 3.55
CA PHE A 132 8.16 -7.97 4.01
C PHE A 132 7.41 -7.14 2.95
N LEU A 133 8.14 -6.39 2.12
CA LEU A 133 7.55 -5.62 1.02
C LEU A 133 7.39 -6.41 -0.28
N SER A 134 7.82 -7.68 -0.32
CA SER A 134 7.79 -8.49 -1.55
C SER A 134 6.83 -9.67 -1.45
N VAL A 135 7.11 -10.59 -0.53
CA VAL A 135 6.41 -11.89 -0.46
C VAL A 135 4.90 -11.75 -0.28
N PRO A 136 4.37 -10.84 0.57
CA PRO A 136 2.93 -10.65 0.68
C PRO A 136 2.27 -10.16 -0.63
N GLN A 137 2.95 -9.33 -1.42
CA GLN A 137 2.43 -8.83 -2.70
C GLN A 137 2.38 -9.95 -3.76
N VAL A 138 3.47 -10.74 -3.85
CA VAL A 138 3.51 -11.93 -4.69
C VAL A 138 2.41 -12.91 -4.30
N ALA A 139 2.27 -13.19 -3.00
CA ALA A 139 1.22 -14.07 -2.49
C ALA A 139 -0.20 -13.56 -2.79
N ALA A 140 -0.44 -12.25 -2.69
CA ALA A 140 -1.73 -11.64 -3.03
C ALA A 140 -2.05 -11.80 -4.52
N ALA A 141 -1.07 -11.58 -5.41
CA ALA A 141 -1.24 -11.79 -6.85
C ALA A 141 -1.52 -13.26 -7.20
N LEU A 142 -0.80 -14.19 -6.60
CA LEU A 142 -1.00 -15.64 -6.78
C LEU A 142 -2.36 -16.08 -6.23
N LEU A 143 -2.76 -15.63 -5.02
CA LEU A 143 -4.06 -15.93 -4.43
C LEU A 143 -5.21 -15.44 -5.32
N ALA A 144 -5.05 -14.27 -5.93
CA ALA A 144 -5.99 -13.67 -6.87
C ALA A 144 -6.13 -14.48 -8.18
N GLY A 145 -5.20 -15.38 -8.48
CA GLY A 145 -5.22 -16.23 -9.68
C GLY A 145 -4.33 -15.72 -10.82
N ASN A 146 -3.44 -14.77 -10.55
CA ASN A 146 -2.49 -14.26 -11.54
C ASN A 146 -1.24 -15.14 -11.64
N GLY A 147 -0.57 -15.09 -12.80
CA GLY A 147 0.83 -15.38 -12.95
C GLY A 147 1.66 -14.18 -12.49
N VAL A 148 2.91 -14.40 -12.09
CA VAL A 148 3.75 -13.34 -11.53
C VAL A 148 5.14 -13.33 -12.15
N LEU A 149 5.57 -12.17 -12.66
CA LEU A 149 6.96 -11.83 -12.88
C LEU A 149 7.45 -11.02 -11.68
N TRP A 150 8.26 -11.62 -10.84
CA TRP A 150 8.79 -10.97 -9.65
C TRP A 150 10.23 -10.50 -9.87
N LYS A 151 10.44 -9.20 -9.83
CA LYS A 151 11.75 -8.56 -9.89
C LYS A 151 12.10 -7.98 -8.52
N PRO A 152 12.85 -8.71 -7.67
CA PRO A 152 13.38 -8.18 -6.42
C PRO A 152 14.49 -7.16 -6.68
N ALA A 153 14.82 -6.33 -5.68
CA ALA A 153 16.09 -5.61 -5.71
C ALA A 153 17.27 -6.63 -5.65
N PRO A 154 18.44 -6.32 -6.23
CA PRO A 154 19.57 -7.29 -6.27
C PRO A 154 19.93 -7.88 -4.90
N ALA A 155 19.88 -7.09 -3.82
CA ALA A 155 20.11 -7.60 -2.47
C ALA A 155 19.04 -8.60 -1.99
N GLY A 156 17.90 -8.70 -2.65
CA GLY A 156 16.79 -9.61 -2.35
C GLY A 156 16.75 -10.86 -3.26
N ASP A 157 17.65 -11.00 -4.22
CA ASP A 157 17.61 -12.09 -5.22
C ASP A 157 17.58 -13.48 -4.57
N ALA A 158 18.49 -13.75 -3.62
CA ALA A 158 18.56 -15.03 -2.92
C ALA A 158 17.28 -15.32 -2.11
N LEU A 159 16.70 -14.29 -1.47
CA LEU A 159 15.43 -14.38 -0.73
C LEU A 159 14.28 -14.70 -1.67
N ALA A 160 14.23 -14.07 -2.85
CA ALA A 160 13.20 -14.30 -3.84
C ALA A 160 13.24 -15.73 -4.39
N VAL A 161 14.42 -16.26 -4.69
CA VAL A 161 14.62 -17.65 -5.13
C VAL A 161 14.14 -18.63 -4.06
N LEU A 162 14.51 -18.41 -2.79
CA LEU A 162 14.08 -19.25 -1.69
C LEU A 162 12.55 -19.19 -1.49
N ALA A 163 11.96 -18.00 -1.54
CA ALA A 163 10.52 -17.84 -1.41
C ALA A 163 9.75 -18.48 -2.58
N ALA A 164 10.22 -18.29 -3.83
CA ALA A 164 9.62 -18.94 -5.00
C ALA A 164 9.68 -20.48 -4.90
N SER A 165 10.79 -21.04 -4.40
CA SER A 165 10.90 -22.46 -4.12
C SER A 165 9.87 -22.95 -3.10
N ALA A 166 9.65 -22.20 -2.02
CA ALA A 166 8.64 -22.53 -1.02
C ALA A 166 7.21 -22.55 -1.61
N PHE A 167 6.87 -21.62 -2.50
CA PHE A 167 5.59 -21.64 -3.20
C PHE A 167 5.44 -22.86 -4.12
N ARG A 168 6.48 -23.23 -4.88
CA ARG A 168 6.46 -24.43 -5.75
C ARG A 168 6.31 -25.70 -4.91
N GLN A 169 7.08 -25.85 -3.86
CA GLN A 169 6.96 -26.99 -2.94
C GLN A 169 5.57 -27.08 -2.27
N ALA A 170 4.89 -25.97 -2.10
CA ALA A 170 3.51 -25.90 -1.60
C ALA A 170 2.45 -26.30 -2.66
N GLY A 171 2.87 -26.58 -3.92
CA GLY A 171 1.99 -27.01 -5.02
C GLY A 171 1.61 -25.90 -6.01
N LEU A 172 2.35 -24.79 -6.02
CA LEU A 172 2.23 -23.80 -7.09
C LEU A 172 2.78 -24.41 -8.40
N PRO A 173 2.11 -24.20 -9.56
CA PRO A 173 2.68 -24.57 -10.86
C PRO A 173 4.07 -23.96 -11.05
N GLU A 174 5.01 -24.75 -11.59
CA GLU A 174 6.43 -24.38 -11.64
C GLU A 174 6.66 -23.05 -12.38
N ASP A 175 5.97 -22.86 -13.50
CA ASP A 175 6.14 -21.72 -14.39
C ASP A 175 5.34 -20.48 -13.98
N LEU A 176 4.43 -20.59 -13.01
CA LEU A 176 3.50 -19.50 -12.67
C LEU A 176 4.17 -18.31 -11.98
N LEU A 177 5.22 -18.56 -11.18
CA LEU A 177 6.00 -17.54 -10.48
C LEU A 177 7.43 -17.54 -11.03
N GLN A 178 7.76 -16.50 -11.78
CA GLN A 178 9.05 -16.30 -12.41
C GLN A 178 9.82 -15.19 -11.70
N VAL A 179 11.03 -15.46 -11.24
CA VAL A 179 11.93 -14.47 -10.63
C VAL A 179 12.87 -13.91 -11.69
N VAL A 180 12.82 -12.61 -11.93
CA VAL A 180 13.70 -11.87 -12.83
C VAL A 180 14.76 -11.15 -12.00
N GLN A 181 15.99 -11.63 -12.03
CA GLN A 181 17.11 -11.05 -11.29
C GLN A 181 17.74 -9.89 -12.07
N GLY A 182 18.43 -8.99 -11.38
CA GLY A 182 19.18 -7.91 -12.02
C GLY A 182 18.84 -6.51 -11.50
N GLY A 183 19.34 -5.49 -12.21
CA GLY A 183 19.24 -4.09 -11.85
C GLY A 183 18.03 -3.37 -12.44
N ALA A 184 18.27 -2.12 -12.84
CA ALA A 184 17.23 -1.23 -13.40
C ALA A 184 16.75 -1.71 -14.79
N GLU A 185 17.64 -2.25 -15.61
CA GLU A 185 17.30 -2.78 -16.94
C GLU A 185 16.36 -3.98 -16.84
N ALA A 186 16.61 -4.91 -15.90
CA ALA A 186 15.71 -6.02 -15.62
C ALA A 186 14.33 -5.55 -15.11
N ALA A 187 14.26 -4.45 -14.36
CA ALA A 187 12.99 -3.87 -13.96
C ALA A 187 12.23 -3.26 -15.16
N ARG A 188 12.97 -2.65 -16.09
CA ARG A 188 12.42 -2.09 -17.32
C ARG A 188 11.90 -3.21 -18.24
N SER A 189 12.68 -4.29 -18.43
CA SER A 189 12.28 -5.43 -19.27
C SER A 189 10.99 -6.10 -18.77
N VAL A 190 10.77 -6.22 -17.45
CA VAL A 190 9.50 -6.73 -16.88
C VAL A 190 8.29 -5.91 -17.34
N VAL A 191 8.43 -4.61 -17.51
CA VAL A 191 7.33 -3.75 -18.01
C VAL A 191 7.23 -3.85 -19.53
N GLU A 192 8.35 -3.87 -20.24
CA GLU A 192 8.42 -3.90 -21.71
C GLU A 192 7.88 -5.17 -22.31
N VAL A 193 7.99 -6.32 -21.66
CA VAL A 193 7.38 -7.58 -22.11
C VAL A 193 5.85 -7.59 -22.03
N GLY A 194 5.28 -6.58 -21.41
CA GLY A 194 3.85 -6.35 -21.42
C GLY A 194 3.10 -7.17 -20.36
N VAL A 195 3.46 -7.00 -19.08
CA VAL A 195 2.65 -7.49 -17.96
C VAL A 195 1.29 -6.79 -17.94
N ASP A 196 0.24 -7.49 -17.51
CA ASP A 196 -1.14 -6.97 -17.55
C ASP A 196 -1.42 -5.95 -16.44
N LYS A 197 -0.66 -6.00 -15.34
CA LYS A 197 -0.63 -4.99 -14.29
C LYS A 197 0.77 -4.87 -13.71
N LEU A 198 1.18 -3.66 -13.38
CA LEU A 198 2.42 -3.38 -12.68
C LEU A 198 2.13 -3.12 -11.19
N PHE A 199 2.86 -3.78 -10.31
CA PHE A 199 2.96 -3.46 -8.89
C PHE A 199 4.42 -3.05 -8.60
N PHE A 200 4.64 -1.80 -8.29
CA PHE A 200 5.98 -1.26 -8.06
C PHE A 200 6.09 -0.65 -6.66
N THR A 201 7.14 -1.04 -5.94
CA THR A 201 7.55 -0.39 -4.69
C THR A 201 9.00 0.05 -4.80
N GLY A 202 9.27 1.35 -4.65
CA GLY A 202 10.62 1.89 -4.79
C GLY A 202 10.69 3.41 -4.87
N GLY A 203 11.79 3.94 -5.37
CA GLY A 203 11.99 5.39 -5.52
C GLY A 203 11.07 6.03 -6.55
N SER A 204 10.62 7.27 -6.29
CA SER A 204 9.61 7.96 -7.12
C SER A 204 10.05 8.13 -8.58
N ALA A 205 11.33 8.45 -8.84
CA ALA A 205 11.80 8.64 -10.21
C ALA A 205 11.74 7.34 -11.04
N ALA A 206 12.17 6.22 -10.46
CA ALA A 206 12.12 4.90 -11.10
C ALA A 206 10.67 4.46 -11.32
N GLY A 207 9.80 4.59 -10.29
CA GLY A 207 8.39 4.19 -10.42
C GLY A 207 7.65 4.98 -11.49
N LEU A 208 7.85 6.30 -11.56
CA LEU A 208 7.22 7.12 -12.59
C LEU A 208 7.74 6.81 -13.99
N SER A 209 9.02 6.45 -14.13
CA SER A 209 9.58 6.02 -15.42
C SER A 209 8.94 4.72 -15.91
N LEU A 210 8.84 3.71 -15.04
CA LEU A 210 8.21 2.43 -15.36
C LEU A 210 6.70 2.58 -15.59
N TYR A 211 6.04 3.45 -14.82
CA TYR A 211 4.61 3.73 -15.02
C TYR A 211 4.31 4.36 -16.37
N ARG A 212 5.16 5.25 -16.89
CA ARG A 212 4.98 5.80 -18.24
C ARG A 212 4.93 4.70 -19.29
N LEU A 213 5.87 3.74 -19.24
CA LEU A 213 5.86 2.59 -20.15
C LEU A 213 4.60 1.74 -20.01
N GLN A 214 4.11 1.54 -18.79
CA GLN A 214 2.90 0.79 -18.52
C GLN A 214 1.65 1.53 -19.03
N ALA A 215 1.60 2.85 -18.80
CA ALA A 215 0.49 3.71 -19.21
C ALA A 215 0.36 3.85 -20.73
N GLU A 216 1.47 3.89 -21.48
CA GLU A 216 1.49 3.89 -22.95
C GLU A 216 0.77 2.66 -23.54
N ARG A 217 0.69 1.56 -22.79
CA ARG A 217 -0.04 0.35 -23.16
C ARG A 217 -1.47 0.30 -22.65
N GLY A 218 -1.95 1.36 -21.98
CA GLY A 218 -3.27 1.41 -21.36
C GLY A 218 -3.45 0.43 -20.19
N ARG A 219 -2.35 0.01 -19.54
CA ARG A 219 -2.39 -1.00 -18.48
C ARG A 219 -2.28 -0.38 -17.08
N PRO A 220 -3.01 -0.91 -16.08
CA PRO A 220 -3.03 -0.36 -14.74
C PRO A 220 -1.74 -0.62 -13.96
N ALA A 221 -1.48 0.23 -12.97
CA ALA A 221 -0.38 0.09 -12.04
C ALA A 221 -0.79 0.44 -10.61
N VAL A 222 -0.06 -0.10 -9.63
CA VAL A 222 0.03 0.35 -8.25
C VAL A 222 1.44 0.85 -8.02
N LEU A 223 1.59 2.04 -7.49
CA LEU A 223 2.88 2.65 -7.20
C LEU A 223 2.97 2.99 -5.71
N GLU A 224 3.84 2.27 -5.02
CA GLU A 224 4.29 2.56 -3.66
C GLU A 224 5.64 3.26 -3.76
N LEU A 225 5.65 4.56 -3.60
CA LEU A 225 6.83 5.37 -3.88
C LEU A 225 7.47 5.93 -2.60
N SER A 226 8.44 6.79 -2.78
CA SER A 226 9.11 7.51 -1.72
C SER A 226 8.14 8.15 -0.74
N GLY A 227 8.51 8.21 0.52
CA GLY A 227 7.70 8.79 1.58
C GLY A 227 8.47 9.78 2.44
N ARG A 228 7.72 10.62 3.14
CA ARG A 228 8.23 11.50 4.18
C ARG A 228 7.23 11.53 5.32
N HIS A 229 7.52 10.79 6.38
CA HIS A 229 6.66 10.78 7.55
C HIS A 229 6.86 12.05 8.38
N VAL A 230 5.77 12.72 8.70
CA VAL A 230 5.76 13.89 9.58
C VAL A 230 5.06 13.52 10.89
N ALA A 231 5.75 13.70 12.02
CA ALA A 231 5.17 13.58 13.34
C ALA A 231 4.74 14.97 13.85
N VAL A 232 3.60 15.05 14.52
CA VAL A 232 3.16 16.27 15.23
C VAL A 232 3.07 15.95 16.70
N VAL A 233 3.75 16.75 17.53
CA VAL A 233 3.73 16.65 19.00
C VAL A 233 2.97 17.85 19.56
N LEU A 234 1.77 17.62 20.08
CA LEU A 234 0.96 18.66 20.71
C LEU A 234 1.44 18.96 22.13
N ALA A 235 1.06 20.11 22.67
CA ALA A 235 1.54 20.57 23.97
C ALA A 235 1.12 19.67 25.14
N ASP A 236 0.04 18.90 24.98
CA ASP A 236 -0.50 17.95 25.96
C ASP A 236 0.06 16.52 25.82
N ALA A 237 0.97 16.29 24.87
CA ALA A 237 1.55 14.96 24.65
C ALA A 237 2.45 14.52 25.79
N ASP A 238 2.53 13.18 26.02
CA ASP A 238 3.63 12.61 26.79
C ASP A 238 4.94 12.75 25.99
N LEU A 239 5.71 13.77 26.32
CA LEU A 239 6.93 14.12 25.59
C LEU A 239 8.01 13.03 25.70
N THR A 240 8.03 12.25 26.79
CA THR A 240 8.99 11.14 26.94
C THR A 240 8.66 10.01 26.00
N MET A 241 7.38 9.62 25.94
CA MET A 241 6.91 8.58 25.03
C MET A 241 7.04 9.05 23.57
N ALA A 242 6.65 10.29 23.27
CA ALA A 242 6.76 10.86 21.91
C ALA A 242 8.23 10.88 21.43
N ALA A 243 9.16 11.39 22.24
CA ALA A 243 10.58 11.44 21.89
C ALA A 243 11.17 10.05 21.64
N ARG A 244 10.85 9.06 22.49
CA ARG A 244 11.29 7.67 22.31
C ARG A 244 10.70 7.04 21.07
N GLY A 245 9.38 7.12 20.89
CA GLY A 245 8.68 6.51 19.75
C GLY A 245 9.09 7.12 18.41
N ILE A 246 9.23 8.45 18.34
CA ILE A 246 9.67 9.17 17.15
C ILE A 246 11.12 8.85 16.80
N THR A 247 12.01 8.83 17.79
CA THR A 247 13.42 8.46 17.59
C THR A 247 13.53 7.02 17.10
N TRP A 248 12.83 6.09 17.73
CA TRP A 248 12.77 4.71 17.27
C TRP A 248 12.19 4.62 15.83
N GLY A 249 11.09 5.32 15.54
CA GLY A 249 10.46 5.37 14.22
C GLY A 249 11.37 5.98 13.15
N LYS A 250 12.34 6.82 13.52
CA LYS A 250 13.39 7.29 12.62
C LYS A 250 14.50 6.27 12.44
N LEU A 251 15.00 5.67 13.52
CA LEU A 251 16.21 4.86 13.49
C LEU A 251 15.96 3.40 13.08
N ALA A 252 14.73 2.91 13.21
CA ALA A 252 14.35 1.58 12.73
C ALA A 252 14.77 1.39 11.27
N ASN A 253 15.40 0.24 10.97
CA ASN A 253 16.01 -0.05 9.67
C ASN A 253 16.99 1.05 9.21
N ARG A 254 17.70 1.68 10.14
CA ARG A 254 18.66 2.78 9.88
C ARG A 254 18.04 3.97 9.14
N GLY A 255 16.75 4.24 9.35
CA GLY A 255 16.01 5.31 8.68
C GLY A 255 15.74 5.08 7.19
N ARG A 256 15.78 3.81 6.71
CA ARG A 256 15.57 3.47 5.30
C ARG A 256 14.12 3.09 4.95
N ASN A 257 13.21 3.10 5.91
CA ASN A 257 11.80 2.87 5.62
C ASN A 257 11.17 4.12 4.99
N CYS A 258 10.33 3.94 3.97
CA CYS A 258 9.57 5.04 3.36
C CYS A 258 8.66 5.78 4.35
N ILE A 259 8.30 5.11 5.45
CA ILE A 259 7.49 5.63 6.55
C ILE A 259 8.34 6.00 7.80
N SER A 260 9.67 6.05 7.70
CA SER A 260 10.52 6.54 8.79
C SER A 260 10.21 8.00 9.10
N VAL A 261 10.11 8.35 10.38
CA VAL A 261 9.87 9.74 10.80
C VAL A 261 11.02 10.62 10.32
N GLN A 262 10.71 11.61 9.50
CA GLN A 262 11.72 12.52 8.96
C GLN A 262 11.64 13.90 9.60
N LEU A 263 10.43 14.42 9.78
CA LEU A 263 10.17 15.75 10.34
C LEU A 263 9.26 15.64 11.56
N VAL A 264 9.60 16.39 12.61
CA VAL A 264 8.75 16.54 13.78
C VAL A 264 8.32 17.99 13.90
N LEU A 265 7.01 18.23 13.88
CA LEU A 265 6.40 19.53 14.14
C LEU A 265 5.94 19.54 15.61
N VAL A 266 6.54 20.37 16.42
CA VAL A 266 6.29 20.38 17.88
C VAL A 266 5.62 21.68 18.28
N ALA A 267 4.52 21.60 19.03
CA ALA A 267 3.89 22.79 19.59
C ALA A 267 4.92 23.61 20.38
N ARG A 268 5.00 24.93 20.10
CA ARG A 268 6.07 25.81 20.63
C ARG A 268 6.29 25.70 22.16
N PRO A 269 5.26 25.61 23.03
CA PRO A 269 5.48 25.45 24.46
C PRO A 269 6.22 24.16 24.87
N ALA A 270 6.11 23.10 24.05
CA ALA A 270 6.73 21.79 24.30
C ALA A 270 8.08 21.62 23.58
N TYR A 271 8.48 22.57 22.73
CA TYR A 271 9.57 22.38 21.77
C TYR A 271 10.92 22.13 22.43
N ALA A 272 11.30 22.98 23.39
CA ALA A 272 12.61 22.87 24.05
C ALA A 272 12.75 21.56 24.84
N ASP A 273 11.72 21.18 25.59
CA ASP A 273 11.69 19.93 26.37
C ASP A 273 11.67 18.70 25.45
N PHE A 274 10.92 18.74 24.36
CA PHE A 274 10.94 17.67 23.36
C PHE A 274 12.35 17.48 22.77
N LEU A 275 13.03 18.56 22.36
CA LEU A 275 14.38 18.46 21.80
C LEU A 275 15.38 17.85 22.77
N ALA A 276 15.33 18.23 24.06
CA ALA A 276 16.20 17.65 25.08
C ALA A 276 15.96 16.14 25.23
N ARG A 277 14.69 15.70 25.28
CA ARG A 277 14.33 14.27 25.37
C ARG A 277 14.70 13.50 24.11
N ALA A 278 14.46 14.09 22.91
CA ALA A 278 14.82 13.46 21.64
C ALA A 278 16.33 13.32 21.47
N GLY A 279 17.12 14.34 21.89
CA GLY A 279 18.57 14.25 21.91
C GLY A 279 19.09 13.13 22.81
N ASN A 280 18.52 12.99 24.00
CA ASN A 280 18.84 11.87 24.90
C ASN A 280 18.44 10.51 24.29
N ALA A 281 17.25 10.42 23.68
CA ALA A 281 16.80 9.20 23.00
C ALA A 281 17.72 8.83 21.82
N MET A 282 18.21 9.81 21.06
CA MET A 282 19.21 9.60 19.99
C MET A 282 20.53 9.05 20.56
N ALA A 283 21.02 9.61 21.69
CA ALA A 283 22.24 9.16 22.31
C ALA A 283 22.14 7.69 22.79
N VAL A 284 21.04 7.34 23.43
CA VAL A 284 20.76 5.95 23.84
C VAL A 284 20.70 5.00 22.65
N ALA A 285 19.98 5.38 21.61
CA ALA A 285 19.83 4.55 20.42
C ALA A 285 21.15 4.42 19.62
N ALA A 286 21.97 5.46 19.59
CA ALA A 286 23.28 5.43 18.91
C ALA A 286 24.28 4.46 19.55
N ALA A 287 24.11 4.14 20.84
CA ALA A 287 24.90 3.15 21.52
C ALA A 287 24.51 1.70 21.22
N ALA A 288 23.39 1.48 20.52
CA ALA A 288 22.93 0.14 20.14
C ALA A 288 23.77 -0.43 18.99
N PRO A 289 24.18 -1.71 19.03
CA PRO A 289 25.06 -2.32 18.05
C PRO A 289 24.44 -2.47 16.65
N ASP A 290 23.11 -2.32 16.53
CA ASP A 290 22.36 -2.59 15.30
C ASP A 290 22.42 -1.46 14.25
N LEU A 291 23.04 -0.32 14.59
CA LEU A 291 23.16 0.84 13.70
C LEU A 291 24.49 0.86 12.92
N GLY A 292 24.95 -0.27 12.41
CA GLY A 292 26.17 -0.35 11.61
C GLY A 292 26.27 0.74 10.52
N PRO A 293 27.45 1.04 9.94
CA PRO A 293 27.66 2.18 9.08
C PRO A 293 26.77 2.14 7.83
N PRO A 294 26.21 3.29 7.41
CA PRO A 294 25.54 3.39 6.11
C PRO A 294 26.55 3.16 4.98
N ASN A 295 26.03 2.85 3.77
CA ASN A 295 26.82 2.76 2.56
C ASN A 295 27.61 4.08 2.32
N PRO A 296 28.90 4.03 1.91
CA PRO A 296 29.71 5.22 1.69
C PRO A 296 29.10 6.33 0.82
N SER A 297 28.40 5.95 -0.26
CA SER A 297 27.70 6.93 -1.13
C SER A 297 26.52 7.61 -0.43
N GLY A 298 25.81 6.90 0.42
CA GLY A 298 24.75 7.44 1.28
C GLY A 298 25.29 8.42 2.32
N LEU A 299 26.47 8.13 2.91
CA LEU A 299 27.13 9.00 3.89
C LEU A 299 27.43 10.40 3.35
N ALA A 300 28.00 10.50 2.14
CA ALA A 300 28.32 11.77 1.53
C ALA A 300 27.05 12.65 1.32
N ARG A 301 25.94 12.01 0.91
CA ARG A 301 24.66 12.70 0.77
C ARG A 301 24.11 13.18 2.13
N LEU A 302 24.16 12.34 3.15
CA LEU A 302 23.67 12.72 4.49
C LEU A 302 24.46 13.88 5.09
N ARG A 303 25.80 13.89 4.93
CA ARG A 303 26.63 15.02 5.33
C ARG A 303 26.21 16.32 4.63
N ARG A 304 26.10 16.31 3.30
CA ARG A 304 25.68 17.51 2.54
C ARG A 304 24.31 18.03 2.97
N LEU A 305 23.36 17.11 3.24
CA LEU A 305 22.03 17.49 3.74
C LEU A 305 22.13 18.19 5.10
N THR A 306 22.99 17.68 6.00
CA THR A 306 23.23 18.26 7.32
C THR A 306 23.92 19.60 7.23
N GLU A 307 24.97 19.71 6.42
CA GLU A 307 25.74 20.94 6.20
C GLU A 307 24.85 22.05 5.63
N GLU A 308 24.10 21.75 4.56
CA GLU A 308 23.15 22.73 3.95
C GLU A 308 22.11 23.21 4.97
N ALA A 309 21.57 22.33 5.78
CA ALA A 309 20.59 22.72 6.78
C ALA A 309 21.20 23.66 7.84
N VAL A 310 22.41 23.36 8.32
CA VAL A 310 23.12 24.19 9.30
C VAL A 310 23.50 25.55 8.70
N GLU A 311 24.02 25.61 7.48
CA GLU A 311 24.30 26.84 6.75
C GLU A 311 23.07 27.72 6.60
N ARG A 312 21.90 27.12 6.51
CA ARG A 312 20.61 27.83 6.41
C ARG A 312 19.93 28.10 7.75
N GLY A 313 20.62 27.89 8.87
CA GLY A 313 20.19 28.27 10.21
C GLY A 313 19.60 27.15 11.06
N ALA A 314 19.59 25.90 10.61
CA ALA A 314 19.24 24.77 11.48
C ALA A 314 20.29 24.57 12.56
N ARG A 315 19.85 24.16 13.77
CA ARG A 315 20.76 23.84 14.88
C ARG A 315 21.01 22.34 14.95
N LEU A 316 22.26 21.95 15.02
CA LEU A 316 22.64 20.57 15.29
C LEU A 316 22.51 20.28 16.81
N ILE A 317 21.56 19.46 17.18
CA ILE A 317 21.27 19.07 18.57
C ILE A 317 22.05 17.81 18.94
N TYR A 318 22.15 16.85 18.02
CA TYR A 318 22.86 15.58 18.23
C TYR A 318 23.42 15.06 16.91
N GLY A 319 24.58 14.36 17.00
CA GLY A 319 25.21 13.69 15.85
C GLY A 319 26.03 14.62 14.96
N ASN A 320 26.29 14.18 13.71
CA ASN A 320 27.20 14.88 12.77
C ASN A 320 26.86 14.61 11.29
N GLY A 321 25.67 14.13 10.98
CA GLY A 321 25.25 13.79 9.61
C GLY A 321 25.75 12.44 9.08
N THR A 322 26.52 11.65 9.88
CA THR A 322 27.04 10.35 9.42
C THR A 322 26.40 9.16 10.13
N GLY A 323 25.71 9.40 11.22
CA GLY A 323 24.96 8.47 12.05
C GLY A 323 23.69 9.10 12.55
N PRO A 324 23.11 8.62 13.66
CA PRO A 324 21.96 9.25 14.29
C PRO A 324 22.19 10.73 14.50
N THR A 325 21.32 11.54 13.90
CA THR A 325 21.46 13.00 13.86
C THR A 325 20.11 13.65 14.12
N LEU A 326 20.10 14.69 14.96
CA LEU A 326 18.92 15.52 15.24
C LEU A 326 19.23 16.97 14.89
N LEU A 327 18.48 17.51 13.92
CA LEU A 327 18.50 18.91 13.51
C LEU A 327 17.25 19.61 14.00
N ALA A 328 17.40 20.77 14.63
CA ALA A 328 16.33 21.62 15.12
C ALA A 328 16.21 22.88 14.26
N ASP A 329 15.09 23.59 14.39
CA ASP A 329 14.79 24.87 13.75
C ASP A 329 14.85 24.80 12.21
N VAL A 330 14.49 23.63 11.65
CA VAL A 330 14.43 23.49 10.19
C VAL A 330 13.22 24.23 9.62
N ALA A 331 13.34 24.69 8.36
CA ALA A 331 12.32 25.45 7.68
C ALA A 331 12.06 24.89 6.27
N PRO A 332 10.88 25.16 5.68
CA PRO A 332 10.60 24.86 4.28
C PRO A 332 11.67 25.47 3.36
N GLY A 333 12.05 24.75 2.33
CA GLY A 333 13.14 25.12 1.43
C GLY A 333 14.49 24.52 1.78
N MET A 334 14.72 24.07 3.01
CA MET A 334 15.91 23.27 3.36
C MET A 334 15.77 21.86 2.76
N TRP A 335 16.84 21.30 2.21
CA TRP A 335 16.81 19.98 1.57
C TRP A 335 16.38 18.87 2.53
N VAL A 336 16.77 18.95 3.81
CA VAL A 336 16.34 18.02 4.86
C VAL A 336 14.84 18.05 5.13
N VAL A 337 14.13 19.09 4.70
CA VAL A 337 12.67 19.22 4.81
C VAL A 337 11.97 18.78 3.54
N ASP A 338 12.49 19.14 2.37
CA ASP A 338 11.79 19.03 1.10
C ASP A 338 12.07 17.70 0.37
N GLU A 339 13.24 17.09 0.61
CA GLU A 339 13.63 15.81 0.02
C GLU A 339 13.33 14.63 0.94
N GLU A 340 13.25 13.43 0.36
CA GLU A 340 13.26 12.18 1.11
C GLU A 340 14.65 11.91 1.69
N ILE A 341 14.72 11.61 2.99
CA ILE A 341 15.96 11.22 3.67
C ILE A 341 15.92 9.72 3.99
N GLN A 342 16.66 8.95 3.22
CA GLN A 342 16.94 7.54 3.54
C GLN A 342 18.21 7.46 4.41
N GLY A 343 18.04 7.63 5.71
CA GLY A 343 19.14 7.65 6.67
C GLY A 343 18.69 8.14 8.04
N PRO A 344 19.57 8.09 9.04
CA PRO A 344 19.25 8.31 10.45
C PRO A 344 19.22 9.80 10.85
N ILE A 345 18.73 10.70 9.98
CA ILE A 345 18.58 12.13 10.29
C ILE A 345 17.13 12.43 10.61
N LEU A 346 16.85 12.89 11.83
CA LEU A 346 15.58 13.42 12.28
C LEU A 346 15.65 14.95 12.30
N THR A 347 14.59 15.60 11.80
CA THR A 347 14.49 17.06 11.79
C THR A 347 13.33 17.53 12.65
N ALA A 348 13.42 18.69 13.28
CA ALA A 348 12.38 19.25 14.13
C ALA A 348 12.17 20.74 13.86
N ALA A 349 10.91 21.17 13.89
CA ALA A 349 10.52 22.57 13.81
C ALA A 349 9.42 22.89 14.82
N PRO A 350 9.42 24.09 15.43
CA PRO A 350 8.31 24.54 16.25
C PRO A 350 7.13 24.96 15.38
N VAL A 351 5.90 24.77 15.89
CA VAL A 351 4.68 25.29 15.28
C VAL A 351 3.84 26.02 16.32
N ASP A 352 3.15 27.09 15.91
CA ASP A 352 2.33 27.91 16.79
C ASP A 352 0.89 27.44 16.88
N SER A 353 0.44 26.60 15.94
CA SER A 353 -0.92 26.10 15.91
C SER A 353 -1.06 24.75 15.17
N GLU A 354 -2.16 24.03 15.47
CA GLU A 354 -2.56 22.84 14.72
C GLU A 354 -2.78 23.16 13.22
N ALA A 355 -3.35 24.34 12.94
CA ALA A 355 -3.62 24.76 11.57
C ALA A 355 -2.31 24.89 10.75
N GLU A 356 -1.27 25.43 11.37
CA GLU A 356 0.07 25.52 10.77
C GLU A 356 0.66 24.13 10.51
N ALA A 357 0.61 23.23 11.49
CA ALA A 357 1.10 21.87 11.35
C ALA A 357 0.36 21.11 10.22
N ILE A 358 -0.98 21.23 10.16
CA ILE A 358 -1.79 20.65 9.08
C ILE A 358 -1.40 21.24 7.72
N ALA A 359 -1.25 22.56 7.63
CA ALA A 359 -0.87 23.23 6.40
C ALA A 359 0.52 22.79 5.92
N TRP A 360 1.46 22.57 6.84
CA TRP A 360 2.80 22.09 6.51
C TRP A 360 2.77 20.67 5.92
N ILE A 361 2.04 19.75 6.58
CA ILE A 361 1.88 18.37 6.11
C ILE A 361 1.20 18.33 4.74
N ASN A 362 0.06 19.02 4.59
CA ASN A 362 -0.76 18.94 3.37
C ASN A 362 -0.09 19.61 2.15
N ARG A 363 0.79 20.58 2.36
CA ARG A 363 1.60 21.17 1.28
C ARG A 363 2.78 20.29 0.85
N GLY A 364 3.14 19.29 1.65
CA GLY A 364 4.22 18.37 1.33
C GLY A 364 3.97 17.59 0.03
N ALA A 365 5.00 17.45 -0.79
CA ALA A 365 4.90 16.66 -2.02
C ALA A 365 4.70 15.16 -1.75
N TYR A 366 5.36 14.65 -0.71
CA TYR A 366 5.25 13.27 -0.25
C TYR A 366 4.21 13.16 0.87
N ARG A 367 3.19 12.34 0.67
CA ARG A 367 2.03 12.22 1.57
C ARG A 367 1.68 10.77 1.85
N LEU A 368 2.67 10.02 2.37
CA LEU A 368 2.51 8.61 2.69
C LEU A 368 1.89 8.42 4.07
N SER A 369 2.49 9.03 5.10
CA SER A 369 2.03 8.84 6.47
C SER A 369 2.36 10.04 7.37
N ALA A 370 1.61 10.16 8.47
CA ALA A 370 1.87 11.11 9.56
C ALA A 370 1.56 10.47 10.92
N SER A 371 2.11 11.01 12.01
CA SER A 371 1.72 10.64 13.36
C SER A 371 1.38 11.86 14.21
N LEU A 372 0.44 11.68 15.14
CA LEU A 372 -0.06 12.71 16.05
C LEU A 372 0.12 12.24 17.48
N TRP A 373 0.78 13.04 18.28
CA TRP A 373 1.07 12.75 19.69
C TRP A 373 0.31 13.73 20.58
N SER A 374 -0.62 13.22 21.38
CA SER A 374 -1.52 14.00 22.24
C SER A 374 -2.12 13.13 23.33
N ALA A 375 -2.35 13.68 24.52
CA ALA A 375 -3.10 13.02 25.57
C ALA A 375 -4.63 13.02 25.27
N ASP A 376 -5.13 13.92 24.41
CA ASP A 376 -6.52 13.98 23.99
C ASP A 376 -6.77 13.23 22.68
N PRO A 377 -7.31 11.99 22.71
CA PRO A 377 -7.55 11.21 21.51
C PRO A 377 -8.68 11.78 20.62
N VAL A 378 -9.58 12.61 21.16
CA VAL A 378 -10.64 13.25 20.36
C VAL A 378 -10.03 14.37 19.52
N ARG A 379 -9.17 15.19 20.13
CA ARG A 379 -8.40 16.23 19.45
C ARG A 379 -7.52 15.64 18.36
N ALA A 380 -6.77 14.57 18.67
CA ALA A 380 -5.93 13.88 17.70
C ALA A 380 -6.74 13.33 16.50
N ARG A 381 -7.90 12.70 16.74
CA ARG A 381 -8.77 12.21 15.63
C ARG A 381 -9.33 13.33 14.78
N ARG A 382 -9.73 14.48 15.37
CA ARG A 382 -10.18 15.66 14.60
C ARG A 382 -9.08 16.22 13.72
N MET A 383 -7.85 16.27 14.23
CA MET A 383 -6.70 16.69 13.45
C MET A 383 -6.37 15.69 12.33
N ALA A 384 -6.37 14.38 12.63
CA ALA A 384 -6.14 13.32 11.66
C ALA A 384 -7.07 13.39 10.45
N ALA A 385 -8.35 13.68 10.67
CA ALA A 385 -9.35 13.82 9.60
C ALA A 385 -9.06 14.98 8.62
N ARG A 386 -8.17 15.92 8.98
CA ARG A 386 -7.79 17.08 8.16
C ARG A 386 -6.47 16.88 7.42
N LEU A 387 -5.76 15.78 7.68
CA LEU A 387 -4.48 15.47 7.04
C LEU A 387 -4.70 14.75 5.70
N ASP A 388 -4.10 15.29 4.65
CA ASP A 388 -4.12 14.66 3.31
C ASP A 388 -2.92 13.72 3.14
N VAL A 389 -2.90 12.64 3.90
CA VAL A 389 -1.90 11.57 3.83
C VAL A 389 -2.58 10.20 3.75
N GLY A 390 -1.85 9.20 3.32
CA GLY A 390 -2.38 7.84 3.20
C GLY A 390 -2.67 7.17 4.53
N GLN A 391 -1.86 7.45 5.56
CA GLN A 391 -2.00 6.88 6.91
C GLN A 391 -1.77 7.92 7.99
N VAL A 392 -2.53 7.84 9.07
CA VAL A 392 -2.30 8.63 10.29
C VAL A 392 -2.29 7.70 11.50
N TRP A 393 -1.25 7.82 12.31
CA TRP A 393 -1.13 7.08 13.57
C TRP A 393 -1.28 8.05 14.76
N ILE A 394 -1.91 7.61 15.83
CA ILE A 394 -2.08 8.41 17.04
C ILE A 394 -1.28 7.73 18.16
N ASN A 395 -0.35 8.49 18.75
CA ASN A 395 0.56 8.05 19.82
C ASN A 395 1.38 6.81 19.46
N ASP A 396 1.72 6.67 18.18
CA ASP A 396 2.60 5.62 17.69
C ASP A 396 3.38 6.11 16.45
N ALA A 397 4.43 5.40 16.09
CA ALA A 397 5.21 5.62 14.88
C ALA A 397 5.58 4.28 14.27
N LEU A 398 5.42 4.11 12.96
CA LEU A 398 5.87 2.95 12.18
C LEU A 398 5.19 1.61 12.54
N HIS A 399 5.08 1.25 13.81
CA HIS A 399 4.65 -0.06 14.29
C HIS A 399 3.26 -0.50 13.78
N PRO A 400 2.23 0.36 13.66
CA PRO A 400 0.91 -0.06 13.18
C PRO A 400 0.91 -0.67 11.77
N VAL A 401 1.93 -0.39 10.94
CA VAL A 401 2.05 -0.98 9.61
C VAL A 401 2.34 -2.49 9.64
N ALA A 402 2.79 -3.04 10.77
CA ALA A 402 3.02 -4.48 10.91
C ALA A 402 1.71 -5.29 10.82
N GLN A 403 0.55 -4.67 11.10
CA GLN A 403 -0.75 -5.34 11.03
C GLN A 403 -1.13 -5.68 9.58
N PRO A 404 -1.37 -6.97 9.24
CA PRO A 404 -1.60 -7.39 7.85
C PRO A 404 -2.87 -6.80 7.23
N ALA A 405 -3.89 -6.47 8.04
CA ALA A 405 -5.14 -5.89 7.58
C ALA A 405 -5.02 -4.41 7.20
N VAL A 406 -3.96 -3.73 7.65
CA VAL A 406 -3.75 -2.30 7.40
C VAL A 406 -3.17 -2.10 5.99
N PRO A 407 -3.90 -1.42 5.07
CA PRO A 407 -3.36 -1.11 3.76
C PRO A 407 -2.29 -0.02 3.87
N LEU A 408 -1.30 -0.05 2.98
CA LEU A 408 -0.40 1.07 2.76
C LEU A 408 -0.85 1.79 1.49
N VAL A 409 -1.02 3.10 1.58
CA VAL A 409 -1.56 3.93 0.48
C VAL A 409 -0.76 5.21 0.39
N GLY A 410 -0.17 5.48 -0.76
CA GLY A 410 0.50 6.74 -1.05
C GLY A 410 -0.46 7.81 -1.58
N ARG A 411 -0.12 9.08 -1.36
CA ARG A 411 -0.76 10.25 -2.00
C ARG A 411 0.29 11.19 -2.56
N GLY A 412 -0.06 11.95 -3.59
CA GLY A 412 0.89 12.87 -4.24
C GLY A 412 2.09 12.12 -4.81
N LYS A 413 3.32 12.58 -4.53
CA LYS A 413 4.54 11.93 -5.00
C LYS A 413 4.84 10.57 -4.31
N SER A 414 4.06 10.19 -3.28
CA SER A 414 4.18 8.88 -2.66
C SER A 414 3.44 7.77 -3.40
N GLY A 415 2.81 8.09 -4.54
CA GLY A 415 2.21 7.11 -5.43
C GLY A 415 0.70 7.02 -5.32
N PHE A 416 0.15 5.91 -5.80
CA PHE A 416 -1.29 5.64 -5.86
C PHE A 416 -1.58 4.12 -5.87
N GLY A 417 -2.85 3.78 -5.68
CA GLY A 417 -3.27 2.41 -5.41
C GLY A 417 -3.00 2.04 -3.95
N ALA A 418 -3.10 0.77 -3.63
CA ALA A 418 -2.88 0.26 -2.29
C ALA A 418 -2.02 -1.00 -2.32
N SER A 419 -1.18 -1.16 -1.32
CA SER A 419 -0.56 -2.43 -1.00
C SER A 419 -1.09 -2.94 0.33
N ARG A 420 -1.11 -4.26 0.50
CA ARG A 420 -1.50 -4.93 1.73
C ARG A 420 -2.98 -4.73 2.12
N GLY A 421 -3.41 -5.43 3.16
CA GLY A 421 -4.80 -5.44 3.58
C GLY A 421 -5.77 -5.83 2.45
N LEU A 422 -7.04 -5.58 2.69
CA LEU A 422 -8.06 -5.86 1.67
C LEU A 422 -7.90 -4.99 0.43
N ALA A 423 -7.57 -3.71 0.61
CA ALA A 423 -7.38 -2.81 -0.52
C ALA A 423 -6.27 -3.30 -1.45
N GLY A 424 -5.12 -3.72 -0.90
CA GLY A 424 -4.02 -4.27 -1.71
C GLY A 424 -4.35 -5.62 -2.37
N LEU A 425 -5.15 -6.47 -1.72
CA LEU A 425 -5.61 -7.71 -2.34
C LEU A 425 -6.54 -7.42 -3.54
N LEU A 426 -7.44 -6.46 -3.41
CA LEU A 426 -8.36 -6.07 -4.47
C LEU A 426 -7.66 -5.38 -5.65
N GLU A 427 -6.47 -4.82 -5.45
CA GLU A 427 -5.62 -4.34 -6.54
C GLU A 427 -5.11 -5.49 -7.45
N MET A 428 -5.19 -6.73 -7.03
CA MET A 428 -4.73 -7.90 -7.80
C MET A 428 -5.84 -8.55 -8.64
N VAL A 429 -7.06 -7.98 -8.64
CA VAL A 429 -8.23 -8.51 -9.35
C VAL A 429 -9.02 -7.41 -10.03
N GLN A 430 -9.86 -7.81 -11.00
CA GLN A 430 -10.83 -6.95 -11.69
C GLN A 430 -12.25 -7.40 -11.35
N PRO A 431 -13.17 -6.47 -11.08
CA PRO A 431 -14.57 -6.82 -10.86
C PRO A 431 -15.25 -7.24 -12.17
N LYS A 432 -16.02 -8.32 -12.11
CA LYS A 432 -16.91 -8.77 -13.18
C LYS A 432 -18.30 -9.00 -12.63
N VAL A 433 -19.29 -8.44 -13.30
CA VAL A 433 -20.69 -8.61 -12.90
C VAL A 433 -21.40 -9.51 -13.91
N THR A 434 -21.93 -10.62 -13.42
CA THR A 434 -22.85 -11.47 -14.17
C THR A 434 -24.27 -11.13 -13.78
N SER A 435 -25.10 -10.81 -14.78
CA SER A 435 -26.52 -10.51 -14.62
C SER A 435 -27.34 -11.59 -15.28
N GLU A 436 -28.10 -12.34 -14.48
CA GLU A 436 -28.91 -13.47 -14.93
C GLU A 436 -30.39 -13.14 -14.81
N THR A 437 -31.11 -13.16 -15.94
CA THR A 437 -32.57 -13.04 -15.99
C THR A 437 -33.13 -14.39 -16.42
N PRO A 438 -34.08 -15.01 -15.67
CA PRO A 438 -34.66 -16.29 -16.06
C PRO A 438 -35.27 -16.22 -17.51
N ALA A 439 -35.06 -17.27 -18.29
CA ALA A 439 -35.45 -17.28 -19.70
C ALA A 439 -36.93 -16.96 -19.92
N ARG A 440 -37.80 -17.43 -19.02
CA ARG A 440 -39.27 -17.22 -19.07
C ARG A 440 -39.72 -15.91 -18.37
N ALA A 441 -38.82 -15.08 -17.84
CA ALA A 441 -39.19 -13.81 -17.23
C ALA A 441 -39.73 -12.84 -18.30
N ALA A 442 -40.86 -12.22 -18.03
CA ALA A 442 -41.42 -11.21 -18.91
C ALA A 442 -40.46 -10.00 -19.02
N ARG A 443 -40.12 -9.61 -20.23
CA ARG A 443 -39.21 -8.50 -20.55
C ARG A 443 -39.97 -7.33 -21.17
N ARG A 444 -41.03 -6.88 -20.48
CA ARG A 444 -41.90 -5.78 -20.94
C ARG A 444 -41.15 -4.47 -21.22
N HIS A 445 -39.93 -4.33 -20.69
CA HIS A 445 -39.08 -3.18 -20.96
C HIS A 445 -38.44 -3.21 -22.37
N TYR A 446 -38.62 -4.29 -23.16
CA TYR A 446 -38.25 -4.34 -24.56
C TYR A 446 -39.35 -3.74 -25.46
N ASP A 447 -40.58 -3.66 -24.94
CA ASP A 447 -41.69 -3.07 -25.67
C ASP A 447 -41.67 -1.54 -25.53
N PRO A 448 -42.16 -0.77 -26.49
CA PRO A 448 -42.35 0.66 -26.35
C PRO A 448 -43.17 0.98 -25.09
N ILE A 449 -42.73 1.96 -24.33
CA ILE A 449 -43.41 2.36 -23.10
C ILE A 449 -44.70 3.11 -23.52
N PRO A 450 -45.90 2.58 -23.23
CA PRO A 450 -47.13 3.29 -23.52
C PRO A 450 -47.28 4.52 -22.61
N PRO A 451 -48.08 5.53 -22.95
CA PRO A 451 -48.27 6.74 -22.13
C PRO A 451 -48.61 6.46 -20.67
N ALA A 452 -49.51 5.51 -20.42
CA ALA A 452 -49.84 5.08 -19.06
C ALA A 452 -48.66 4.40 -18.32
N GLY A 453 -47.70 3.81 -19.05
CA GLY A 453 -46.45 3.29 -18.46
C GLY A 453 -45.53 4.42 -18.03
N ALA A 454 -45.44 5.52 -18.75
CA ALA A 454 -44.69 6.70 -18.35
C ALA A 454 -45.26 7.30 -17.05
N ASP A 455 -46.61 7.32 -16.93
CA ASP A 455 -47.25 7.77 -15.68
C ASP A 455 -46.90 6.89 -14.48
N LEU A 456 -46.79 5.57 -14.68
CA LEU A 456 -46.38 4.65 -13.62
C LEU A 456 -44.97 4.96 -13.11
N PHE A 457 -44.04 5.24 -14.00
CA PHE A 457 -42.68 5.64 -13.61
C PHE A 457 -42.68 7.00 -12.89
N ARG A 458 -43.44 7.99 -13.40
CA ARG A 458 -43.57 9.31 -12.78
C ARG A 458 -44.12 9.20 -11.37
N GLU A 459 -45.20 8.46 -11.13
CA GLU A 459 -45.77 8.28 -9.83
C GLU A 459 -44.87 7.45 -8.89
N THR A 460 -44.14 6.48 -9.42
CA THR A 460 -43.10 5.76 -8.63
C THR A 460 -42.03 6.73 -8.12
N VAL A 461 -41.53 7.62 -8.98
CA VAL A 461 -40.56 8.65 -8.57
C VAL A 461 -41.19 9.60 -7.55
N ALA A 462 -42.42 10.07 -7.78
CA ALA A 462 -43.12 10.97 -6.87
C ALA A 462 -43.29 10.35 -5.46
N VAL A 463 -43.60 9.06 -5.37
CA VAL A 463 -43.71 8.33 -4.08
C VAL A 463 -42.35 8.12 -3.42
N ALA A 464 -41.38 7.67 -4.21
CA ALA A 464 -40.06 7.31 -3.67
C ALA A 464 -39.31 8.50 -3.07
N PHE A 465 -39.47 9.68 -3.68
CA PHE A 465 -38.73 10.89 -3.31
C PHE A 465 -39.60 11.99 -2.67
N ALA A 466 -40.87 11.68 -2.30
CA ALA A 466 -41.74 12.61 -1.64
C ALA A 466 -41.18 13.04 -0.26
N SER A 467 -41.17 14.32 0.01
CA SER A 467 -40.87 14.89 1.31
C SER A 467 -42.16 14.90 2.19
N GLY A 468 -42.21 13.96 3.13
CA GLY A 468 -43.30 13.88 4.13
C GLY A 468 -44.37 12.82 3.85
N ALA A 469 -45.02 12.37 4.93
CA ALA A 469 -45.98 11.26 4.91
C ALA A 469 -47.23 11.54 4.06
N ARG A 470 -47.75 12.76 4.09
CA ARG A 470 -48.94 13.15 3.31
C ARG A 470 -48.68 13.08 1.81
N ALA A 471 -47.55 13.60 1.35
CA ALA A 471 -47.17 13.55 -0.05
C ALA A 471 -46.95 12.10 -0.54
N ARG A 472 -46.34 11.23 0.29
CA ARG A 472 -46.20 9.82 0.02
C ARG A 472 -47.52 9.09 -0.10
N LEU A 473 -48.45 9.31 0.81
CA LEU A 473 -49.79 8.71 0.77
C LEU A 473 -50.61 9.15 -0.47
N ALA A 474 -50.55 10.45 -0.79
CA ALA A 474 -51.21 10.97 -2.00
C ALA A 474 -50.59 10.36 -3.27
N GLY A 475 -49.24 10.22 -3.32
CA GLY A 475 -48.54 9.55 -4.41
C GLY A 475 -48.88 8.08 -4.53
N LEU A 476 -48.95 7.33 -3.42
CA LEU A 476 -49.42 5.93 -3.41
C LEU A 476 -50.81 5.77 -3.96
N GLY A 477 -51.76 6.67 -3.63
CA GLY A 477 -53.11 6.66 -4.16
C GLY A 477 -53.14 6.87 -5.67
N ARG A 478 -52.30 7.75 -6.21
CA ARG A 478 -52.15 7.94 -7.67
C ARG A 478 -51.52 6.73 -8.34
N LEU A 479 -50.43 6.19 -7.74
CA LEU A 479 -49.76 5.00 -8.25
C LEU A 479 -50.69 3.79 -8.36
N LEU A 480 -51.50 3.56 -7.32
CA LEU A 480 -52.53 2.51 -7.35
C LEU A 480 -53.57 2.70 -8.46
N ARG A 481 -54.07 3.92 -8.64
CA ARG A 481 -55.02 4.21 -9.75
C ARG A 481 -54.39 3.94 -11.11
N THR A 482 -53.15 4.36 -11.32
CA THR A 482 -52.41 4.10 -12.56
C THR A 482 -52.24 2.59 -12.81
N LEU A 483 -51.91 1.82 -11.76
CA LEU A 483 -51.79 0.36 -11.84
C LEU A 483 -53.09 -0.32 -12.18
N ILE A 484 -54.21 0.08 -11.53
CA ILE A 484 -55.58 -0.46 -11.84
C ILE A 484 -55.97 -0.15 -13.25
N GLY A 485 -55.75 1.08 -13.76
CA GLY A 485 -56.01 1.47 -15.15
C GLY A 485 -55.21 0.65 -16.14
N LEU A 486 -53.95 0.30 -15.84
CA LEU A 486 -53.12 -0.55 -16.70
C LEU A 486 -53.56 -2.04 -16.73
N VAL A 487 -54.19 -2.53 -15.65
CA VAL A 487 -54.73 -3.90 -15.58
C VAL A 487 -56.09 -4.00 -16.25
N GLY A 488 -56.95 -2.96 -16.13
CA GLY A 488 -58.29 -2.92 -16.71
C GLY A 488 -58.30 -2.62 -18.20
N ALA A 489 -57.23 -2.14 -18.79
CA ALA A 489 -57.07 -1.85 -20.22
C ALA A 489 -56.56 -3.07 -21.04
N ARG A 490 -56.46 -4.24 -20.42
CA ARG A 490 -56.15 -5.56 -21.04
C ARG A 490 -57.36 -6.44 -21.09
#